data_7efa6721398668e1bf516f4bff238410
#
_entry.id   7efa6721398668e1bf516f4bff238410
#
_cell.length_a   1.000
_cell.length_b   1.000
_cell.length_c   1.000
_cell.angle_alpha   90.00
_cell.angle_beta   90.00
_cell.angle_gamma   90.00
#
_symmetry.space_group_name_H-M   'P 1'
#
loop_
_entity.id
_entity.type
_entity.pdbx_description
1 polymer ?
#
loop_
_entity_poly.entity_id
_entity_poly.type
_entity_poly.pdbx_seq_one_letter_code
_entity_poly.pdbx_strand_id
1 'polypeptide(L)'
;MTQITTMGVIIHPEPDILECKVKRALGTITTNKASGGDGIPVELFQILNDAVKVLHSVCLQIWKTQQWPQDWERSVFIPIPNKRNDKKCSNYRTIVLISHTSNIMLKILQARLQQYMNPELADVQAGLRKGRGTRDQIANIRWIIEKAREFQKNICFCFTDYAKAFDYVDHNKLWKILKEMGIPDHLACLLRNLYAGEEATVRTGHGTTDWFQIGKGARQGYILSPCLFNLYAEYIMRNAGLEEAQAGIKIAGRNINNLRYIDDTTLMAESEEELKSLLMKVKEESEKVGLKLTFRKRRSWCLVP
;
A
#
# COMPACT_ATOMS: atom_id res chain seq x y z
N MET A 1 23.08 -20.64 -12.93
CA MET A 1 22.34 -21.06 -14.13
C MET A 1 21.53 -19.87 -14.62
N THR A 2 21.92 -19.28 -15.72
CA THR A 2 21.30 -18.09 -16.32
C THR A 2 20.15 -18.58 -17.21
N GLN A 3 18.91 -18.30 -16.85
CA GLN A 3 17.78 -18.59 -17.73
C GLN A 3 17.68 -17.47 -18.78
N ILE A 4 17.88 -17.83 -20.05
CA ILE A 4 17.66 -16.96 -21.20
C ILE A 4 16.21 -17.13 -21.61
N THR A 5 15.39 -16.10 -21.45
CA THR A 5 14.06 -16.02 -22.03
C THR A 5 14.10 -15.28 -23.39
N THR A 6 13.22 -15.64 -24.27
CA THR A 6 13.17 -15.41 -25.74
C THR A 6 13.17 -13.95 -26.23
N MET A 7 13.52 -12.95 -25.42
CA MET A 7 13.63 -11.53 -25.82
C MET A 7 14.90 -10.81 -25.37
N GLY A 8 15.98 -11.50 -25.11
CA GLY A 8 17.30 -10.87 -24.90
C GLY A 8 17.44 -9.99 -23.66
N VAL A 9 16.47 -10.01 -22.74
CA VAL A 9 16.58 -9.33 -21.44
C VAL A 9 17.31 -10.25 -20.48
N ILE A 10 18.51 -9.87 -20.09
CA ILE A 10 19.25 -10.57 -19.02
C ILE A 10 18.51 -10.28 -17.72
N ILE A 11 17.71 -11.23 -17.26
CA ILE A 11 17.09 -11.15 -15.93
C ILE A 11 18.18 -11.53 -14.94
N HIS A 12 18.78 -10.53 -14.29
CA HIS A 12 19.63 -10.78 -13.15
C HIS A 12 18.77 -11.33 -12.01
N PRO A 13 19.10 -12.51 -11.45
CA PRO A 13 18.37 -13.01 -10.29
C PRO A 13 18.53 -12.01 -9.14
N GLU A 14 17.43 -11.75 -8.43
CA GLU A 14 17.44 -10.93 -7.22
C GLU A 14 18.49 -11.48 -6.22
N PRO A 15 19.36 -10.64 -5.64
CA PRO A 15 20.43 -11.10 -4.77
C PRO A 15 19.87 -11.75 -3.50
N ASP A 16 20.62 -12.69 -2.94
CA ASP A 16 20.29 -13.36 -1.68
C ASP A 16 20.10 -12.35 -0.52
N ILE A 17 19.34 -12.76 0.48
CA ILE A 17 19.16 -11.97 1.71
C ILE A 17 20.44 -12.05 2.54
N LEU A 18 21.01 -10.91 2.89
CA LEU A 18 22.19 -10.81 3.73
C LEU A 18 21.82 -10.73 5.21
N GLU A 19 22.64 -11.30 6.10
CA GLU A 19 22.44 -11.27 7.55
C GLU A 19 22.32 -9.83 8.09
N CYS A 20 23.09 -8.89 7.57
CA CYS A 20 23.02 -7.47 7.95
C CYS A 20 21.65 -6.85 7.65
N LYS A 21 20.91 -7.32 6.63
CA LYS A 21 19.54 -6.87 6.33
C LYS A 21 18.55 -7.39 7.36
N VAL A 22 18.72 -8.64 7.82
CA VAL A 22 17.92 -9.22 8.90
C VAL A 22 18.16 -8.46 10.21
N LYS A 23 19.43 -8.22 10.56
CA LYS A 23 19.80 -7.43 11.75
C LYS A 23 19.20 -6.02 11.71
N ARG A 24 19.26 -5.34 10.56
CA ARG A 24 18.64 -4.02 10.38
C ARG A 24 17.13 -4.10 10.53
N ALA A 25 16.46 -5.06 9.91
CA ALA A 25 15.01 -5.24 10.01
C ALA A 25 14.57 -5.48 11.45
N LEU A 26 15.26 -6.37 12.18
CA LEU A 26 15.01 -6.64 13.59
C LEU A 26 15.16 -5.37 14.45
N GLY A 27 16.22 -4.57 14.25
CA GLY A 27 16.46 -3.32 14.98
C GLY A 27 15.41 -2.22 14.72
N THR A 28 14.56 -2.36 13.69
CA THR A 28 13.47 -1.43 13.40
C THR A 28 12.12 -1.85 13.97
N ILE A 29 12.02 -3.04 14.55
CA ILE A 29 10.81 -3.48 15.22
C ILE A 29 10.79 -2.87 16.63
N THR A 30 9.72 -2.15 16.92
CA THR A 30 9.54 -1.52 18.25
C THR A 30 9.21 -2.56 19.30
N THR A 31 9.84 -2.45 20.45
CA THR A 31 9.58 -3.22 21.68
C THR A 31 8.22 -2.87 22.31
N ASN A 32 7.79 -3.66 23.29
CA ASN A 32 6.51 -3.48 24.00
C ASN A 32 5.28 -3.49 23.07
N LYS A 33 5.32 -4.30 22.01
CA LYS A 33 4.19 -4.57 21.13
C LYS A 33 3.61 -5.95 21.40
N ALA A 34 2.31 -6.08 21.19
CA ALA A 34 1.65 -7.37 21.28
C ALA A 34 2.31 -8.37 20.33
N SER A 35 2.58 -9.57 20.81
CA SER A 35 3.05 -10.69 20.00
C SER A 35 1.99 -11.14 19.01
N GLY A 36 2.42 -11.79 17.92
CA GLY A 36 1.53 -12.44 16.96
C GLY A 36 0.83 -13.67 17.53
N GLY A 37 0.33 -14.51 16.63
CA GLY A 37 -0.33 -15.76 16.98
C GLY A 37 0.61 -16.78 17.67
N ASP A 38 1.92 -16.64 17.44
CA ASP A 38 2.99 -17.45 18.05
C ASP A 38 3.28 -17.11 19.52
N GLY A 39 2.77 -15.99 20.01
CA GLY A 39 3.00 -15.53 21.38
C GLY A 39 4.44 -15.08 21.68
N ILE A 40 5.35 -15.02 20.69
CA ILE A 40 6.77 -14.71 20.88
C ILE A 40 6.99 -13.20 20.87
N PRO A 41 7.43 -12.58 21.97
CA PRO A 41 7.75 -11.15 21.99
C PRO A 41 9.06 -10.87 21.26
N VAL A 42 9.15 -9.69 20.64
CA VAL A 42 10.33 -9.29 19.84
C VAL A 42 11.60 -9.19 20.68
N GLU A 43 11.47 -8.89 21.95
CA GLU A 43 12.56 -8.76 22.90
C GLU A 43 13.42 -10.03 23.00
N LEU A 44 12.82 -11.21 22.84
CA LEU A 44 13.56 -12.48 22.85
C LEU A 44 14.59 -12.53 21.70
N PHE A 45 14.23 -12.03 20.52
CA PHE A 45 15.15 -12.02 19.37
C PHE A 45 16.27 -10.99 19.52
N GLN A 46 16.08 -9.96 20.36
CA GLN A 46 17.10 -8.95 20.62
C GLN A 46 18.10 -9.38 21.68
N ILE A 47 17.71 -10.27 22.59
CA ILE A 47 18.56 -10.78 23.69
C ILE A 47 19.40 -11.98 23.22
N LEU A 48 18.86 -12.85 22.39
CA LEU A 48 19.51 -14.08 21.94
C LEU A 48 20.60 -13.80 20.90
N ASN A 49 21.86 -14.06 21.22
CA ASN A 49 23.00 -13.78 20.33
C ASN A 49 22.90 -14.46 18.97
N ASP A 50 22.37 -15.68 18.90
CA ASP A 50 22.26 -16.45 17.66
C ASP A 50 20.91 -16.24 16.91
N ALA A 51 19.98 -15.47 17.49
CA ALA A 51 18.67 -15.24 16.87
C ALA A 51 18.78 -14.68 15.46
N VAL A 52 19.72 -13.78 15.19
CA VAL A 52 19.92 -13.18 13.85
C VAL A 52 20.35 -14.24 12.84
N LYS A 53 21.21 -15.18 13.22
CA LYS A 53 21.67 -16.27 12.32
C LYS A 53 20.53 -17.22 11.97
N VAL A 54 19.74 -17.62 12.99
CA VAL A 54 18.56 -18.48 12.80
C VAL A 54 17.52 -17.78 11.89
N LEU A 55 17.19 -16.53 12.20
CA LEU A 55 16.27 -15.73 11.39
C LEU A 55 16.78 -15.55 9.95
N HIS A 56 18.09 -15.33 9.78
CA HIS A 56 18.70 -15.22 8.46
C HIS A 56 18.55 -16.54 7.67
N SER A 57 18.82 -17.69 8.31
CA SER A 57 18.65 -18.99 7.68
C SER A 57 17.21 -19.22 7.21
N VAL A 58 16.22 -18.91 8.06
CA VAL A 58 14.80 -19.03 7.71
C VAL A 58 14.42 -18.07 6.57
N CYS A 59 14.81 -16.79 6.67
CA CYS A 59 14.54 -15.80 5.62
C CYS A 59 15.18 -16.22 4.28
N LEU A 60 16.41 -16.76 4.29
CA LEU A 60 17.10 -17.22 3.11
C LEU A 60 16.42 -18.47 2.51
N GLN A 61 15.94 -19.39 3.35
CA GLN A 61 15.17 -20.55 2.90
C GLN A 61 13.87 -20.09 2.20
N ILE A 62 13.06 -19.20 2.81
CA ILE A 62 11.86 -18.64 2.20
C ILE A 62 12.20 -17.96 0.87
N TRP A 63 13.30 -17.19 0.83
CA TRP A 63 13.75 -16.51 -0.37
C TRP A 63 14.05 -17.46 -1.52
N LYS A 64 14.73 -18.59 -1.25
CA LYS A 64 15.13 -19.58 -2.25
C LYS A 64 13.99 -20.50 -2.67
N THR A 65 13.19 -20.96 -1.71
CA THR A 65 12.12 -21.94 -1.97
C THR A 65 10.79 -21.30 -2.34
N GLN A 66 10.61 -20.00 -2.01
CA GLN A 66 9.35 -19.26 -2.12
C GLN A 66 8.21 -19.88 -1.31
N GLN A 67 8.53 -20.71 -0.34
CA GLN A 67 7.57 -21.34 0.57
C GLN A 67 7.60 -20.63 1.92
N TRP A 68 6.43 -20.26 2.42
CA TRP A 68 6.28 -19.61 3.72
C TRP A 68 5.99 -20.63 4.81
N PRO A 69 6.50 -20.44 6.03
CA PRO A 69 6.05 -21.21 7.18
C PRO A 69 4.56 -20.92 7.44
N GLN A 70 3.77 -21.96 7.72
CA GLN A 70 2.34 -21.82 7.93
C GLN A 70 1.97 -20.79 9.02
N ASP A 71 2.75 -20.75 10.11
CA ASP A 71 2.53 -19.77 11.19
C ASP A 71 2.77 -18.31 10.74
N TRP A 72 3.50 -18.10 9.64
CA TRP A 72 3.74 -16.75 9.09
C TRP A 72 2.64 -16.31 8.14
N GLU A 73 1.86 -17.22 7.62
CA GLU A 73 0.66 -16.98 6.81
C GLU A 73 -0.56 -16.69 7.68
N ARG A 74 -0.52 -17.05 8.96
CA ARG A 74 -1.60 -16.89 9.92
C ARG A 74 -1.64 -15.51 10.57
N SER A 75 -2.85 -14.97 10.74
CA SER A 75 -3.09 -13.65 11.33
C SER A 75 -4.19 -13.68 12.37
N VAL A 76 -4.00 -12.92 13.43
CA VAL A 76 -5.04 -12.70 14.44
C VAL A 76 -5.63 -11.31 14.24
N PHE A 77 -6.91 -11.25 13.92
CA PHE A 77 -7.65 -10.00 13.75
C PHE A 77 -8.27 -9.56 15.07
N ILE A 78 -7.99 -8.31 15.46
CA ILE A 78 -8.61 -7.68 16.62
C ILE A 78 -9.55 -6.58 16.09
N PRO A 79 -10.88 -6.75 16.25
CA PRO A 79 -11.83 -5.74 15.84
C PRO A 79 -11.83 -4.56 16.82
N ILE A 80 -11.64 -3.34 16.30
CA ILE A 80 -11.70 -2.11 17.07
C ILE A 80 -12.90 -1.29 16.58
N PRO A 81 -13.80 -0.89 17.47
CA PRO A 81 -14.95 -0.08 17.08
C PRO A 81 -14.51 1.30 16.58
N ASN A 82 -14.93 1.67 15.38
CA ASN A 82 -14.62 2.96 14.75
C ASN A 82 -15.65 4.04 15.07
N LYS A 83 -16.84 3.65 15.53
CA LYS A 83 -17.97 4.53 15.85
C LYS A 83 -18.68 4.03 17.10
N ARG A 84 -19.44 4.91 17.74
CA ARG A 84 -20.23 4.59 18.95
C ARG A 84 -21.27 3.46 18.76
N ASN A 85 -21.65 3.12 17.52
CA ASN A 85 -22.60 2.05 17.23
C ASN A 85 -21.82 0.78 16.85
N ASP A 86 -21.67 -0.13 17.81
CA ASP A 86 -20.98 -1.42 17.74
C ASP A 86 -21.82 -2.57 17.14
N LYS A 87 -23.11 -2.31 16.82
CA LYS A 87 -24.03 -3.34 16.32
C LYS A 87 -23.77 -3.80 14.87
N LYS A 88 -22.94 -3.07 14.11
CA LYS A 88 -22.66 -3.39 12.69
C LYS A 88 -21.19 -3.67 12.48
N CYS A 89 -20.88 -4.83 11.89
CA CYS A 89 -19.49 -5.20 11.52
C CYS A 89 -18.80 -4.14 10.66
N SER A 90 -19.55 -3.40 9.82
CA SER A 90 -19.01 -2.30 9.02
C SER A 90 -18.46 -1.12 9.84
N ASN A 91 -18.78 -1.04 11.13
CA ASN A 91 -18.30 0.00 12.04
C ASN A 91 -17.01 -0.38 12.78
N TYR A 92 -16.43 -1.52 12.46
CA TYR A 92 -15.16 -1.96 13.04
C TYR A 92 -14.04 -1.79 12.04
N ARG A 93 -12.87 -1.42 12.55
CA ARG A 93 -11.57 -1.57 11.91
C ARG A 93 -10.89 -2.78 12.50
N THR A 94 -10.14 -3.52 11.72
CA THR A 94 -9.34 -4.63 12.20
C THR A 94 -7.89 -4.21 12.37
N ILE A 95 -7.30 -4.51 13.53
CA ILE A 95 -5.84 -4.55 13.68
C ILE A 95 -5.40 -5.98 13.47
N VAL A 96 -4.36 -6.16 12.67
CA VAL A 96 -3.81 -7.48 12.37
C VAL A 96 -2.57 -7.70 13.23
N LEU A 97 -2.56 -8.77 14.00
CA LEU A 97 -1.38 -9.25 14.70
C LEU A 97 -0.76 -10.39 13.90
N ILE A 98 0.51 -10.23 13.57
CA ILE A 98 1.35 -11.23 12.88
C ILE A 98 2.60 -11.47 13.70
N SER A 99 3.26 -12.61 13.48
CA SER A 99 4.50 -12.93 14.17
C SER A 99 5.58 -11.86 13.92
N HIS A 100 6.39 -11.59 14.92
CA HIS A 100 7.50 -10.65 14.76
C HIS A 100 8.55 -11.16 13.77
N THR A 101 8.72 -12.47 13.66
CA THR A 101 9.60 -13.10 12.68
C THR A 101 9.12 -12.88 11.24
N SER A 102 7.81 -13.06 11.00
CA SER A 102 7.20 -12.71 9.70
C SER A 102 7.40 -11.23 9.38
N ASN A 103 7.22 -10.33 10.35
CA ASN A 103 7.46 -8.90 10.17
C ASN A 103 8.88 -8.56 9.72
N ILE A 104 9.91 -9.31 10.17
CA ILE A 104 11.30 -9.11 9.73
C ILE A 104 11.41 -9.37 8.24
N MET A 105 10.89 -10.51 7.77
CA MET A 105 10.91 -10.85 6.34
C MET A 105 10.11 -9.83 5.52
N LEU A 106 8.93 -9.44 5.98
CA LEU A 106 8.10 -8.43 5.31
C LEU A 106 8.80 -7.07 5.18
N LYS A 107 9.59 -6.64 6.18
CA LYS A 107 10.41 -5.43 6.09
C LYS A 107 11.52 -5.53 5.06
N ILE A 108 12.14 -6.70 4.94
CA ILE A 108 13.15 -6.95 3.90
C ILE A 108 12.52 -6.86 2.52
N LEU A 109 11.35 -7.49 2.34
CA LEU A 109 10.59 -7.42 1.09
C LEU A 109 10.13 -5.99 0.78
N GLN A 110 9.65 -5.25 1.78
CA GLN A 110 9.29 -3.85 1.61
C GLN A 110 10.46 -3.02 1.06
N ALA A 111 11.64 -3.16 1.66
CA ALA A 111 12.82 -2.43 1.23
C ALA A 111 13.24 -2.77 -0.21
N ARG A 112 13.03 -4.02 -0.65
CA ARG A 112 13.26 -4.44 -2.04
C ARG A 112 12.21 -3.91 -2.99
N LEU A 113 10.92 -4.05 -2.64
CA LEU A 113 9.83 -3.50 -3.43
C LEU A 113 9.96 -1.98 -3.65
N GLN A 114 10.39 -1.24 -2.64
CA GLN A 114 10.56 0.21 -2.73
C GLN A 114 11.57 0.62 -3.81
N GLN A 115 12.56 -0.19 -4.13
CA GLN A 115 13.53 0.09 -5.20
C GLN A 115 12.85 0.12 -6.57
N TYR A 116 11.90 -0.79 -6.80
CA TYR A 116 11.12 -0.87 -8.04
C TYR A 116 9.94 0.10 -8.03
N MET A 117 9.29 0.25 -6.88
CA MET A 117 8.11 1.11 -6.74
C MET A 117 8.44 2.60 -6.89
N ASN A 118 9.55 3.07 -6.31
CA ASN A 118 9.86 4.50 -6.28
C ASN A 118 10.00 5.17 -7.65
N PRO A 119 10.60 4.54 -8.67
CA PRO A 119 10.62 5.08 -10.04
C PRO A 119 9.24 5.09 -10.69
N GLU A 120 8.38 4.13 -10.32
CA GLU A 120 7.05 3.96 -10.92
C GLU A 120 5.99 4.90 -10.35
N LEU A 121 6.17 5.41 -9.14
CA LEU A 121 5.22 6.33 -8.52
C LEU A 121 5.39 7.76 -9.02
N ALA A 122 4.30 8.36 -9.47
CA ALA A 122 4.28 9.78 -9.85
C ALA A 122 4.69 10.69 -8.68
N ASP A 123 5.26 11.86 -9.02
CA ASP A 123 5.73 12.83 -8.02
C ASP A 123 4.63 13.37 -7.11
N VAL A 124 3.39 13.33 -7.56
CA VAL A 124 2.22 13.76 -6.81
C VAL A 124 1.83 12.80 -5.68
N GLN A 125 2.34 11.54 -5.69
CA GLN A 125 2.15 10.58 -4.59
C GLN A 125 3.18 10.83 -3.50
N ALA A 126 2.73 11.21 -2.30
CA ALA A 126 3.57 11.45 -1.15
C ALA A 126 3.60 10.30 -0.13
N GLY A 127 2.65 9.37 -0.24
CA GLY A 127 2.57 8.24 0.69
C GLY A 127 3.73 7.28 0.55
N LEU A 128 4.36 6.90 1.69
CA LEU A 128 5.51 5.99 1.77
C LEU A 128 6.79 6.45 1.04
N ARG A 129 6.89 7.71 0.68
CA ARG A 129 8.12 8.29 0.12
C ARG A 129 8.94 8.96 1.22
N LYS A 130 10.24 8.68 1.22
CA LYS A 130 11.17 9.28 2.18
C LYS A 130 11.17 10.82 2.03
N GLY A 131 11.00 11.53 3.15
CA GLY A 131 10.98 12.99 3.18
C GLY A 131 9.69 13.63 2.68
N ARG A 132 8.63 12.84 2.42
CA ARG A 132 7.30 13.33 2.02
C ARG A 132 6.23 12.83 2.99
N GLY A 133 5.28 13.70 3.33
CA GLY A 133 4.22 13.37 4.27
C GLY A 133 2.94 14.16 4.02
N THR A 134 1.95 13.97 4.87
CA THR A 134 0.67 14.70 4.80
C THR A 134 0.86 16.21 4.95
N ARG A 135 1.86 16.66 5.74
CA ARG A 135 2.18 18.08 5.90
C ARG A 135 2.61 18.72 4.57
N ASP A 136 3.39 17.99 3.76
CA ASP A 136 3.84 18.47 2.46
C ASP A 136 2.65 18.61 1.50
N GLN A 137 1.72 17.65 1.51
CA GLN A 137 0.50 17.74 0.68
C GLN A 137 -0.42 18.90 1.11
N ILE A 138 -0.54 19.17 2.41
CA ILE A 138 -1.25 20.34 2.91
C ILE A 138 -0.57 21.64 2.46
N ALA A 139 0.75 21.70 2.54
CA ALA A 139 1.53 22.85 2.07
C ALA A 139 1.37 23.07 0.56
N ASN A 140 1.40 21.97 -0.24
CA ASN A 140 1.16 22.02 -1.68
C ASN A 140 -0.22 22.59 -2.02
N ILE A 141 -1.28 22.10 -1.34
CA ILE A 141 -2.65 22.62 -1.55
C ILE A 141 -2.74 24.10 -1.20
N ARG A 142 -2.17 24.52 -0.08
CA ARG A 142 -2.15 25.93 0.32
C ARG A 142 -1.44 26.79 -0.71
N TRP A 143 -0.26 26.37 -1.14
CA TRP A 143 0.50 27.07 -2.16
C TRP A 143 -0.24 27.18 -3.49
N ILE A 144 -0.95 26.11 -3.92
CA ILE A 144 -1.77 26.12 -5.13
C ILE A 144 -2.92 27.14 -4.98
N ILE A 145 -3.58 27.18 -3.82
CA ILE A 145 -4.67 28.14 -3.55
C ILE A 145 -4.14 29.59 -3.58
N GLU A 146 -2.97 29.84 -2.97
CA GLU A 146 -2.34 31.17 -2.97
C GLU A 146 -1.98 31.60 -4.40
N LYS A 147 -1.41 30.71 -5.20
CA LYS A 147 -1.09 30.99 -6.59
C LYS A 147 -2.32 31.20 -7.46
N ALA A 148 -3.38 30.40 -7.26
CA ALA A 148 -4.65 30.61 -7.97
C ALA A 148 -5.24 32.00 -7.67
N ARG A 149 -5.17 32.47 -6.42
CA ARG A 149 -5.60 33.82 -6.05
C ARG A 149 -4.72 34.93 -6.66
N GLU A 150 -3.40 34.75 -6.61
CA GLU A 150 -2.44 35.71 -7.19
C GLU A 150 -2.69 35.89 -8.70
N PHE A 151 -2.97 34.83 -9.41
CA PHE A 151 -3.23 34.84 -10.84
C PHE A 151 -4.73 34.97 -11.23
N GLN A 152 -5.60 35.22 -10.25
CA GLN A 152 -7.05 35.34 -10.43
C GLN A 152 -7.68 34.17 -11.21
N LYS A 153 -7.23 32.94 -10.92
CA LYS A 153 -7.71 31.72 -11.54
C LYS A 153 -8.71 31.01 -10.64
N ASN A 154 -9.78 30.52 -11.25
CA ASN A 154 -10.71 29.62 -10.57
C ASN A 154 -10.01 28.30 -10.29
N ILE A 155 -10.35 27.70 -9.15
CA ILE A 155 -9.87 26.38 -8.79
C ILE A 155 -10.96 25.59 -8.10
N CYS A 156 -11.21 24.40 -8.61
CA CYS A 156 -12.13 23.42 -8.05
C CYS A 156 -11.37 22.21 -7.50
N PHE A 157 -11.70 21.78 -6.30
CA PHE A 157 -11.13 20.61 -5.64
C PHE A 157 -12.18 19.53 -5.44
N CYS A 158 -11.80 18.28 -5.62
CA CYS A 158 -12.59 17.13 -5.21
C CYS A 158 -11.73 16.19 -4.37
N PHE A 159 -12.09 16.00 -3.10
CA PHE A 159 -11.43 15.04 -2.22
C PHE A 159 -12.14 13.71 -2.31
N THR A 160 -11.41 12.71 -2.76
CA THR A 160 -11.91 11.36 -2.95
C THR A 160 -11.23 10.40 -1.97
N ASP A 161 -11.95 9.36 -1.60
CA ASP A 161 -11.51 8.29 -0.71
C ASP A 161 -12.03 6.97 -1.26
N TYR A 162 -11.34 5.87 -1.03
CA TYR A 162 -11.82 4.55 -1.41
C TYR A 162 -12.58 3.89 -0.25
N ALA A 163 -13.74 3.31 -0.54
CA ALA A 163 -14.47 2.53 0.44
C ALA A 163 -13.67 1.29 0.82
N LYS A 164 -13.10 1.26 2.03
CA LYS A 164 -12.31 0.12 2.51
C LYS A 164 -11.23 -0.29 1.50
N ALA A 165 -10.40 0.69 1.08
CA ALA A 165 -9.39 0.56 0.03
C ALA A 165 -8.62 -0.77 0.09
N PHE A 166 -8.06 -1.08 1.25
CA PHE A 166 -7.25 -2.27 1.45
C PHE A 166 -8.06 -3.58 1.41
N ASP A 167 -9.32 -3.58 1.87
CA ASP A 167 -10.14 -4.79 1.96
C ASP A 167 -10.65 -5.26 0.59
N TYR A 168 -10.67 -4.36 -0.42
CA TYR A 168 -11.23 -4.65 -1.75
C TYR A 168 -10.19 -4.92 -2.84
N VAL A 169 -8.91 -4.92 -2.51
CA VAL A 169 -7.86 -5.28 -3.47
C VAL A 169 -8.07 -6.72 -3.95
N ASP A 170 -8.25 -6.90 -5.25
CA ASP A 170 -8.36 -8.22 -5.87
C ASP A 170 -6.97 -8.80 -6.09
N HIS A 171 -6.69 -9.98 -5.53
CA HIS A 171 -5.36 -10.61 -5.60
C HIS A 171 -4.95 -10.90 -7.04
N ASN A 172 -5.85 -11.44 -7.88
CA ASN A 172 -5.52 -11.79 -9.27
C ASN A 172 -5.15 -10.54 -10.08
N LYS A 173 -5.88 -9.45 -9.87
CA LYS A 173 -5.58 -8.16 -10.49
C LYS A 173 -4.28 -7.57 -9.94
N LEU A 174 -4.04 -7.70 -8.62
CA LEU A 174 -2.80 -7.22 -8.01
C LEU A 174 -1.58 -7.86 -8.65
N TRP A 175 -1.56 -9.18 -8.83
CA TRP A 175 -0.40 -9.87 -9.42
C TRP A 175 -0.15 -9.44 -10.88
N LYS A 176 -1.22 -9.22 -11.64
CA LYS A 176 -1.13 -8.69 -12.99
C LYS A 176 -0.56 -7.26 -12.99
N ILE A 177 -1.07 -6.40 -12.13
CA ILE A 177 -0.60 -5.02 -11.97
C ILE A 177 0.87 -4.98 -11.57
N LEU A 178 1.31 -5.79 -10.59
CA LEU A 178 2.73 -5.84 -10.19
C LEU A 178 3.64 -6.20 -11.37
N LYS A 179 3.23 -7.14 -12.20
CA LYS A 179 3.98 -7.52 -13.41
C LYS A 179 4.02 -6.39 -14.43
N GLU A 180 2.91 -5.72 -14.70
CA GLU A 180 2.82 -4.58 -15.63
C GLU A 180 3.62 -3.37 -15.12
N MET A 181 3.74 -3.21 -13.80
CA MET A 181 4.55 -2.18 -13.13
C MET A 181 6.04 -2.57 -12.99
N GLY A 182 6.50 -3.62 -13.67
CA GLY A 182 7.91 -4.00 -13.72
C GLY A 182 8.46 -4.61 -12.42
N ILE A 183 7.61 -5.09 -11.52
CA ILE A 183 8.07 -5.81 -10.32
C ILE A 183 8.61 -7.19 -10.73
N PRO A 184 9.84 -7.57 -10.32
CA PRO A 184 10.44 -8.84 -10.68
C PRO A 184 9.55 -10.04 -10.31
N ASP A 185 9.50 -11.03 -11.20
CA ASP A 185 8.66 -12.23 -11.04
C ASP A 185 8.97 -12.97 -9.73
N HIS A 186 10.23 -12.98 -9.29
CA HIS A 186 10.62 -13.59 -8.03
C HIS A 186 9.93 -12.94 -6.82
N LEU A 187 9.92 -11.61 -6.76
CA LEU A 187 9.24 -10.86 -5.69
C LEU A 187 7.71 -11.02 -5.79
N ALA A 188 7.17 -10.93 -6.99
CA ALA A 188 5.73 -11.09 -7.21
C ALA A 188 5.24 -12.50 -6.83
N CYS A 189 6.02 -13.55 -7.15
CA CYS A 189 5.71 -14.93 -6.81
C CYS A 189 5.77 -15.16 -5.30
N LEU A 190 6.82 -14.63 -4.63
CA LEU A 190 6.96 -14.73 -3.18
C LEU A 190 5.78 -14.09 -2.44
N LEU A 191 5.34 -12.91 -2.90
CA LEU A 191 4.15 -12.24 -2.36
C LEU A 191 2.88 -13.03 -2.65
N ARG A 192 2.71 -13.51 -3.88
CA ARG A 192 1.54 -14.31 -4.24
C ARG A 192 1.42 -15.57 -3.38
N ASN A 193 2.54 -16.26 -3.12
CA ASN A 193 2.53 -17.45 -2.27
C ASN A 193 2.15 -17.10 -0.83
N LEU A 194 2.66 -15.99 -0.27
CA LEU A 194 2.24 -15.51 1.06
C LEU A 194 0.72 -15.30 1.13
N TYR A 195 0.15 -14.64 0.12
CA TYR A 195 -1.29 -14.34 0.10
C TYR A 195 -2.16 -15.56 -0.21
N ALA A 196 -1.63 -16.57 -0.90
CA ALA A 196 -2.38 -17.79 -1.24
C ALA A 196 -2.64 -18.68 -0.02
N GLY A 197 -1.70 -18.73 0.94
CA GLY A 197 -1.81 -19.51 2.17
C GLY A 197 -2.47 -18.77 3.34
N GLU A 198 -2.95 -17.54 3.11
CA GLU A 198 -3.42 -16.68 4.19
C GLU A 198 -4.65 -17.19 4.94
N GLU A 199 -4.47 -17.45 6.24
CA GLU A 199 -5.54 -17.77 7.19
C GLU A 199 -5.67 -16.68 8.26
N ALA A 200 -6.88 -16.45 8.71
CA ALA A 200 -7.15 -15.53 9.81
C ALA A 200 -8.08 -16.14 10.86
N THR A 201 -7.95 -15.63 12.08
CA THR A 201 -8.92 -15.80 13.15
C THR A 201 -9.26 -14.45 13.76
N VAL A 202 -10.45 -14.29 14.28
CA VAL A 202 -10.87 -13.06 14.98
C VAL A 202 -10.85 -13.29 16.48
N ARG A 203 -10.09 -12.47 17.19
CA ARG A 203 -10.04 -12.49 18.65
C ARG A 203 -10.87 -11.34 19.22
N THR A 204 -11.79 -11.69 20.10
CA THR A 204 -12.65 -10.75 20.83
C THR A 204 -12.52 -10.99 22.34
N GLY A 205 -13.16 -10.17 23.15
CA GLY A 205 -13.26 -10.41 24.61
C GLY A 205 -14.03 -11.70 24.99
N HIS A 206 -14.74 -12.31 24.05
CA HIS A 206 -15.54 -13.54 24.24
C HIS A 206 -14.85 -14.81 23.72
N GLY A 207 -13.66 -14.68 23.12
CA GLY A 207 -12.89 -15.80 22.58
C GLY A 207 -12.37 -15.55 21.17
N THR A 208 -11.95 -16.63 20.51
CA THR A 208 -11.39 -16.65 19.17
C THR A 208 -12.25 -17.48 18.24
N THR A 209 -12.44 -17.04 17.01
CA THR A 209 -13.16 -17.84 15.98
C THR A 209 -12.28 -18.99 15.48
N ASP A 210 -12.89 -19.92 14.72
CA ASP A 210 -12.11 -20.84 13.90
C ASP A 210 -11.30 -20.10 12.83
N TRP A 211 -10.27 -20.76 12.30
CA TRP A 211 -9.45 -20.25 11.20
C TRP A 211 -10.25 -20.24 9.89
N PHE A 212 -10.12 -19.18 9.12
CA PHE A 212 -10.76 -19.04 7.81
C PHE A 212 -9.79 -18.47 6.80
N GLN A 213 -9.95 -18.84 5.53
CA GLN A 213 -9.15 -18.38 4.42
C GLN A 213 -9.50 -16.95 4.02
N ILE A 214 -8.46 -16.15 3.65
CA ILE A 214 -8.62 -14.80 3.13
C ILE A 214 -8.43 -14.82 1.62
N GLY A 215 -9.52 -14.56 0.88
CA GLY A 215 -9.53 -14.60 -0.59
C GLY A 215 -9.29 -13.26 -1.29
N LYS A 216 -9.25 -12.14 -0.56
CA LYS A 216 -9.07 -10.79 -1.12
C LYS A 216 -8.60 -9.80 -0.05
N GLY A 217 -8.12 -8.67 -0.52
CA GLY A 217 -7.68 -7.55 0.31
C GLY A 217 -6.17 -7.55 0.57
N ALA A 218 -5.63 -6.35 0.78
CA ALA A 218 -4.29 -6.15 1.32
C ALA A 218 -4.47 -5.86 2.82
N ARG A 219 -3.97 -6.73 3.68
CA ARG A 219 -4.26 -6.71 5.13
C ARG A 219 -3.95 -5.35 5.76
N GLN A 220 -4.95 -4.74 6.38
CA GLN A 220 -4.75 -3.51 7.14
C GLN A 220 -3.85 -3.79 8.35
N GLY A 221 -2.70 -3.11 8.41
CA GLY A 221 -1.67 -3.32 9.44
C GLY A 221 -0.45 -4.11 8.97
N TYR A 222 -0.51 -4.75 7.80
CA TYR A 222 0.66 -5.35 7.18
C TYR A 222 1.60 -4.26 6.65
N ILE A 223 2.89 -4.44 6.88
CA ILE A 223 3.94 -3.52 6.43
C ILE A 223 3.94 -3.33 4.91
N LEU A 224 3.58 -4.36 4.15
CA LEU A 224 3.57 -4.35 2.68
C LEU A 224 2.31 -3.73 2.09
N SER A 225 1.18 -3.75 2.82
CA SER A 225 -0.11 -3.35 2.27
C SER A 225 -0.14 -1.94 1.69
N PRO A 226 0.47 -0.91 2.33
CA PRO A 226 0.52 0.41 1.74
C PRO A 226 1.39 0.48 0.47
N CYS A 227 2.46 -0.33 0.36
CA CYS A 227 3.28 -0.40 -0.85
C CYS A 227 2.50 -1.00 -2.01
N LEU A 228 1.84 -2.14 -1.76
CA LEU A 228 1.03 -2.83 -2.76
C LEU A 228 -0.15 -1.98 -3.21
N PHE A 229 -0.80 -1.28 -2.27
CA PHE A 229 -1.89 -0.37 -2.59
C PHE A 229 -1.41 0.83 -3.41
N ASN A 230 -0.23 1.41 -3.11
CA ASN A 230 0.33 2.50 -3.91
C ASN A 230 0.54 2.09 -5.37
N LEU A 231 1.07 0.89 -5.63
CA LEU A 231 1.22 0.38 -6.99
C LEU A 231 -0.15 0.16 -7.67
N TYR A 232 -1.11 -0.38 -6.92
CA TYR A 232 -2.47 -0.58 -7.41
C TYR A 232 -3.17 0.74 -7.77
N ALA A 233 -3.04 1.75 -6.91
CA ALA A 233 -3.58 3.08 -7.13
C ALA A 233 -2.86 3.80 -8.30
N GLU A 234 -1.54 3.66 -8.39
CA GLU A 234 -0.75 4.22 -9.50
C GLU A 234 -1.21 3.67 -10.85
N TYR A 235 -1.42 2.36 -10.93
CA TYR A 235 -1.96 1.72 -12.13
C TYR A 235 -3.32 2.32 -12.54
N ILE A 236 -4.24 2.52 -11.58
CA ILE A 236 -5.53 3.17 -11.82
C ILE A 236 -5.33 4.57 -12.42
N MET A 237 -4.47 5.37 -11.80
CA MET A 237 -4.27 6.77 -12.21
C MET A 237 -3.60 6.90 -13.58
N ARG A 238 -2.68 6.00 -13.92
CA ARG A 238 -2.09 5.91 -15.27
C ARG A 238 -3.15 5.58 -16.32
N ASN A 239 -3.96 4.55 -16.07
CA ASN A 239 -5.01 4.15 -17.01
C ASN A 239 -6.13 5.21 -17.13
N ALA A 240 -6.37 6.01 -16.08
CA ALA A 240 -7.24 7.16 -16.15
C ALA A 240 -6.67 8.33 -16.99
N GLY A 241 -5.40 8.22 -17.41
CA GLY A 241 -4.74 9.23 -18.27
C GLY A 241 -4.61 10.59 -17.57
N LEU A 242 -4.40 10.62 -16.26
CA LEU A 242 -4.31 11.90 -15.53
C LEU A 242 -3.06 12.70 -15.89
N GLU A 243 -1.95 12.03 -16.21
CA GLU A 243 -0.71 12.71 -16.59
C GLU A 243 -0.81 13.38 -17.96
N GLU A 244 -1.58 12.81 -18.88
CA GLU A 244 -1.82 13.31 -20.23
C GLU A 244 -3.02 14.27 -20.31
N ALA A 245 -3.82 14.36 -19.23
CA ALA A 245 -5.03 15.17 -19.22
C ALA A 245 -4.68 16.66 -19.33
N GLN A 246 -5.38 17.35 -20.24
CA GLN A 246 -5.28 18.82 -20.35
C GLN A 246 -5.96 19.54 -19.18
N ALA A 247 -6.94 18.89 -18.56
CA ALA A 247 -7.65 19.36 -17.39
C ALA A 247 -6.71 19.42 -16.18
N GLY A 248 -6.79 20.50 -15.41
CA GLY A 248 -5.92 20.75 -14.28
C GLY A 248 -5.59 22.23 -14.13
N ILE A 249 -4.68 22.53 -13.22
CA ILE A 249 -4.24 23.89 -12.95
C ILE A 249 -2.84 24.07 -13.51
N LYS A 250 -2.66 25.04 -14.39
CA LYS A 250 -1.36 25.35 -15.00
C LYS A 250 -0.59 26.33 -14.11
N ILE A 251 0.48 25.86 -13.48
CA ILE A 251 1.38 26.67 -12.66
C ILE A 251 2.80 26.46 -13.16
N ALA A 252 3.48 27.57 -13.51
CA ALA A 252 4.86 27.55 -14.00
C ALA A 252 5.11 26.55 -15.16
N GLY A 253 4.16 26.44 -16.09
CA GLY A 253 4.24 25.53 -17.25
C GLY A 253 3.94 24.07 -16.94
N ARG A 254 3.65 23.71 -15.70
CA ARG A 254 3.25 22.36 -15.29
C ARG A 254 1.75 22.30 -15.08
N ASN A 255 1.13 21.22 -15.54
CA ASN A 255 -0.26 20.93 -15.28
C ASN A 255 -0.37 20.08 -14.00
N ILE A 256 -1.09 20.57 -12.99
CA ILE A 256 -1.33 19.90 -11.72
C ILE A 256 -2.81 19.61 -11.61
N ASN A 257 -3.20 18.35 -11.66
CA ASN A 257 -4.60 17.93 -11.63
C ASN A 257 -4.92 16.97 -10.47
N ASN A 258 -3.89 16.49 -9.77
CA ASN A 258 -4.11 15.64 -8.60
C ASN A 258 -2.95 15.74 -7.59
N LEU A 259 -3.25 15.40 -6.33
CA LEU A 259 -2.28 15.16 -5.26
C LEU A 259 -2.75 13.91 -4.52
N ARG A 260 -1.80 13.03 -4.15
CA ARG A 260 -2.12 11.70 -3.59
C ARG A 260 -1.34 11.42 -2.31
N TYR A 261 -2.00 10.75 -1.37
CA TYR A 261 -1.39 10.20 -0.17
C TYR A 261 -1.99 8.84 0.15
N ILE A 262 -1.36 7.77 -0.34
CA ILE A 262 -1.82 6.37 -0.30
C ILE A 262 -3.19 6.25 -0.99
N ASP A 263 -4.28 6.12 -0.24
CA ASP A 263 -5.68 5.99 -0.71
C ASP A 263 -6.42 7.33 -0.81
N ASP A 264 -5.97 8.35 -0.10
CA ASP A 264 -6.52 9.70 -0.21
C ASP A 264 -6.05 10.38 -1.51
N THR A 265 -6.99 10.83 -2.33
CA THR A 265 -6.70 11.58 -3.56
C THR A 265 -7.46 12.89 -3.59
N THR A 266 -6.76 13.97 -3.94
CA THR A 266 -7.35 15.27 -4.24
C THR A 266 -7.23 15.51 -5.74
N LEU A 267 -8.36 15.60 -6.44
CA LEU A 267 -8.42 16.04 -7.83
C LEU A 267 -8.64 17.55 -7.89
N MET A 268 -8.10 18.22 -8.90
CA MET A 268 -8.24 19.66 -9.09
C MET A 268 -8.29 20.05 -10.56
N ALA A 269 -9.05 21.10 -10.87
CA ALA A 269 -9.20 21.66 -12.20
C ALA A 269 -9.61 23.15 -12.14
N GLU A 270 -9.55 23.87 -13.27
CA GLU A 270 -9.97 25.27 -13.35
C GLU A 270 -11.51 25.41 -13.46
N SER A 271 -12.27 24.35 -13.82
CA SER A 271 -13.74 24.32 -13.88
C SER A 271 -14.33 23.05 -13.26
N GLU A 272 -15.64 23.13 -12.93
CA GLU A 272 -16.39 21.97 -12.42
C GLU A 272 -16.55 20.87 -13.47
N GLU A 273 -16.70 21.22 -14.73
CA GLU A 273 -16.86 20.30 -15.85
C GLU A 273 -15.57 19.48 -16.05
N GLU A 274 -14.42 20.15 -16.05
CA GLU A 274 -13.11 19.48 -16.11
C GLU A 274 -12.89 18.56 -14.92
N LEU A 275 -13.20 19.05 -13.69
CA LEU A 275 -13.08 18.27 -12.49
C LEU A 275 -13.95 17.01 -12.52
N LYS A 276 -15.20 17.15 -13.01
CA LYS A 276 -16.12 16.03 -13.18
C LYS A 276 -15.60 15.02 -14.22
N SER A 277 -15.02 15.50 -15.31
CA SER A 277 -14.41 14.62 -16.33
C SER A 277 -13.27 13.80 -15.75
N LEU A 278 -12.32 14.43 -15.02
CA LEU A 278 -11.23 13.72 -14.33
C LEU A 278 -11.78 12.68 -13.36
N LEU A 279 -12.77 13.06 -12.56
CA LEU A 279 -13.38 12.21 -11.57
C LEU A 279 -14.03 10.96 -12.17
N MET A 280 -14.74 11.12 -13.30
CA MET A 280 -15.40 10.00 -14.00
C MET A 280 -14.36 9.01 -14.54
N LYS A 281 -13.25 9.49 -15.14
CA LYS A 281 -12.16 8.63 -15.59
C LYS A 281 -11.56 7.81 -14.44
N VAL A 282 -11.23 8.45 -13.31
CA VAL A 282 -10.68 7.75 -12.13
C VAL A 282 -11.68 6.74 -11.59
N LYS A 283 -12.97 7.08 -11.57
CA LYS A 283 -14.03 6.18 -11.12
C LYS A 283 -14.13 4.93 -12.00
N GLU A 284 -14.17 5.11 -13.32
CA GLU A 284 -14.26 4.00 -14.27
C GLU A 284 -13.08 3.05 -14.16
N GLU A 285 -11.85 3.57 -14.10
CA GLU A 285 -10.65 2.74 -13.94
C GLU A 285 -10.60 2.05 -12.59
N SER A 286 -11.07 2.72 -11.52
CA SER A 286 -11.18 2.11 -10.18
C SER A 286 -12.16 0.94 -10.17
N GLU A 287 -13.32 1.08 -10.81
CA GLU A 287 -14.34 0.03 -10.89
C GLU A 287 -13.86 -1.18 -11.70
N LYS A 288 -13.06 -0.98 -12.76
CA LYS A 288 -12.44 -2.07 -13.54
C LYS A 288 -11.56 -2.97 -12.67
N VAL A 289 -10.88 -2.42 -11.69
CA VAL A 289 -10.03 -3.18 -10.75
C VAL A 289 -10.75 -3.56 -9.45
N GLY A 290 -12.03 -3.24 -9.30
CA GLY A 290 -12.85 -3.66 -8.16
C GLY A 290 -12.85 -2.70 -6.98
N LEU A 291 -12.26 -1.51 -7.11
CA LEU A 291 -12.31 -0.49 -6.08
C LEU A 291 -13.52 0.44 -6.27
N LYS A 292 -14.15 0.80 -5.17
CA LYS A 292 -15.28 1.73 -5.17
C LYS A 292 -14.84 3.09 -4.64
N LEU A 293 -14.81 4.07 -5.52
CA LEU A 293 -14.55 5.45 -5.15
C LEU A 293 -15.75 6.03 -4.37
N THR A 294 -15.49 6.67 -3.26
CA THR A 294 -16.50 7.33 -2.44
C THR A 294 -16.30 8.83 -2.46
N PHE A 295 -17.40 9.54 -2.63
CA PHE A 295 -17.44 11.00 -2.55
C PHE A 295 -18.18 11.40 -1.29
N ARG A 296 -17.60 12.24 -0.47
CA ARG A 296 -18.36 12.94 0.54
C ARG A 296 -18.90 14.22 -0.13
N LYS A 297 -20.23 14.31 -0.32
CA LYS A 297 -20.94 15.47 -0.92
C LYS A 297 -20.52 16.85 -0.39
N ARG A 298 -19.79 16.93 0.72
CA ARG A 298 -19.28 18.16 1.34
C ARG A 298 -17.80 18.43 1.09
N ARG A 299 -17.13 17.70 0.18
CA ARG A 299 -15.69 17.82 -0.08
C ARG A 299 -15.33 18.24 -1.52
N SER A 300 -16.27 18.75 -2.30
CA SER A 300 -15.99 19.52 -3.50
C SER A 300 -16.09 21.00 -3.20
N TRP A 301 -15.07 21.76 -3.52
CA TRP A 301 -14.99 23.20 -3.25
C TRP A 301 -14.49 23.87 -4.52
N CYS A 302 -15.24 24.85 -5.03
CA CYS A 302 -14.76 25.76 -6.03
C CYS A 302 -14.44 27.09 -5.34
N LEU A 303 -13.22 27.55 -5.47
CA LEU A 303 -12.80 28.88 -5.05
C LEU A 303 -12.80 29.75 -6.31
N VAL A 304 -13.67 30.75 -6.30
CA VAL A 304 -13.63 31.85 -7.27
C VAL A 304 -12.85 32.97 -6.59
N PRO A 305 -11.89 33.64 -7.30
CA PRO A 305 -11.13 34.74 -6.74
C PRO A 305 -12.01 35.91 -6.27
#